data_2fe90dabe3431eaa9ac023bd03ad23e9
#
_entry.id   2fe90dabe3431eaa9ac023bd03ad23e9
#
_cell.length_a   1.000
_cell.length_b   1.000
_cell.length_c   1.000
_cell.angle_alpha   90.00
_cell.angle_beta   90.00
_cell.angle_gamma   90.00
#
_symmetry.space_group_name_H-M   'P 1'
#
loop_
_entity.id
_entity.type
_entity.pdbx_description
1 polymer ?
#
loop_
_entity_poly.entity_id
_entity_poly.type
_entity_poly.pdbx_seq_one_letter_code
_entity_poly.pdbx_strand_id
1 'polypeptide(L)'
;YRGLNIIYEKRPNLRPPVLRQAVPLYPNYVYNSSQVNRAYSDLMALGYFKSAKIAFGEQPRSADVTDIVSFIGASADSTQTLYTREGYLTCNILCTPTLKQSVKVDLEGSTTSSFYGLKATVGYQNRNIFRGAESFDLSFTAGYEFMKAPDARRKRATEFGVTTGLTFPRFLVPWRTGRFRTVNQPKTKVELSINFQDRPYYARTLSSAGITYMWTNSRYSSFSLRPIDINVVDMTRPVDPEFLGNTSNKYLINSFKTQFIGGLSFGYGYNNQRKNLGGNATNIRFNAETAGNLIDAVEHAFFSPAKGKEQYTIFGIEYSQYFRTDLSVSRKIMLGGATALVGRLYGGVAMAYGNSSSVPFDRQFYCGGSNGMRGWTPLGQGSVANPHNDFPVQTGDVKLEANLELRFPVWGMIHGATFFDLGNIWYIRHYSGESEDTVFRFDRFYKQLGFNTGLGLRFDIKFAVLRLDWGIQLHNPNNPSGERWIHNFKWKNTALNFGVGYPF
;
A
#
# COMPACT_ATOMS: atom_id res chain seq x y z
N TYR A 1 -1.17 -9.27 -37.55
CA TYR A 1 -1.48 -10.30 -36.55
C TYR A 1 -2.90 -10.15 -36.02
N ARG A 2 -3.80 -11.12 -36.34
CA ARG A 2 -5.21 -11.17 -35.88
C ARG A 2 -5.95 -9.82 -36.02
N GLY A 3 -5.91 -9.23 -37.20
CA GLY A 3 -6.57 -7.97 -37.53
C GLY A 3 -5.81 -6.70 -37.13
N LEU A 4 -4.60 -6.81 -36.58
CA LEU A 4 -3.69 -5.67 -36.39
C LEU A 4 -2.59 -5.72 -37.44
N ASN A 5 -2.42 -4.61 -38.16
CA ASN A 5 -1.26 -4.40 -39.04
C ASN A 5 -0.20 -3.68 -38.20
N ILE A 6 0.91 -4.39 -37.85
CA ILE A 6 1.92 -3.89 -36.93
C ILE A 6 3.17 -3.49 -37.75
N ILE A 7 3.50 -2.22 -37.71
CA ILE A 7 4.65 -1.66 -38.45
C ILE A 7 5.70 -1.26 -37.40
N TYR A 8 6.94 -1.68 -37.63
CA TYR A 8 8.09 -1.34 -36.81
C TYR A 8 9.09 -0.53 -37.62
N GLU A 9 9.58 0.57 -37.09
CA GLU A 9 10.65 1.36 -37.74
C GLU A 9 12.00 0.61 -37.77
N LYS A 10 12.21 -0.24 -36.75
CA LYS A 10 13.42 -1.07 -36.55
C LYS A 10 13.03 -2.51 -36.25
N ARG A 11 13.83 -3.23 -35.45
CA ARG A 11 13.51 -4.60 -35.02
C ARG A 11 12.30 -4.63 -34.09
N PRO A 12 11.41 -5.63 -34.20
CA PRO A 12 10.27 -5.78 -33.32
C PRO A 12 10.72 -6.02 -31.87
N ASN A 13 10.42 -5.07 -31.01
CA ASN A 13 10.82 -5.13 -29.60
C ASN A 13 9.76 -5.79 -28.71
N LEU A 14 8.49 -5.81 -29.14
CA LEU A 14 7.40 -6.49 -28.44
C LEU A 14 6.82 -7.62 -29.31
N ARG A 15 6.41 -8.69 -28.64
CA ARG A 15 5.71 -9.79 -29.31
C ARG A 15 4.29 -9.35 -29.73
N PRO A 16 3.84 -9.67 -30.97
CA PRO A 16 2.52 -9.29 -31.48
C PRO A 16 1.34 -9.67 -30.57
N PRO A 17 1.33 -10.84 -29.89
CA PRO A 17 0.26 -11.19 -28.95
C PRO A 17 0.06 -10.19 -27.82
N VAL A 18 1.12 -9.56 -27.32
CA VAL A 18 1.05 -8.57 -26.23
C VAL A 18 0.32 -7.31 -26.69
N LEU A 19 0.67 -6.83 -27.90
CA LEU A 19 -0.01 -5.67 -28.50
C LEU A 19 -1.48 -5.99 -28.79
N ARG A 20 -1.76 -7.20 -29.30
CA ARG A 20 -3.15 -7.63 -29.58
C ARG A 20 -3.98 -7.71 -28.29
N GLN A 21 -3.39 -8.12 -27.19
CA GLN A 21 -4.08 -8.17 -25.89
C GLN A 21 -4.38 -6.76 -25.35
N ALA A 22 -3.47 -5.81 -25.56
CA ALA A 22 -3.62 -4.43 -25.09
C ALA A 22 -4.56 -3.58 -25.98
N VAL A 23 -4.85 -4.02 -27.21
CA VAL A 23 -5.71 -3.31 -28.17
C VAL A 23 -7.00 -4.11 -28.41
N PRO A 24 -8.09 -3.91 -27.64
CA PRO A 24 -9.36 -4.63 -27.80
C PRO A 24 -10.22 -4.08 -28.97
N LEU A 25 -9.60 -3.43 -29.97
CA LEU A 25 -10.26 -2.95 -31.19
C LEU A 25 -10.15 -4.01 -32.26
N TYR A 26 -11.28 -4.38 -32.88
CA TYR A 26 -11.35 -5.39 -33.93
C TYR A 26 -11.82 -4.77 -35.24
N PRO A 27 -11.30 -5.23 -36.39
CA PRO A 27 -11.80 -4.83 -37.70
C PRO A 27 -13.30 -5.18 -37.85
N ASN A 28 -14.02 -4.35 -38.57
CA ASN A 28 -15.47 -4.51 -38.86
C ASN A 28 -16.39 -4.46 -37.64
N TYR A 29 -15.93 -3.86 -36.52
CA TYR A 29 -16.77 -3.58 -35.35
C TYR A 29 -17.17 -2.12 -35.31
N VAL A 30 -18.34 -1.84 -34.74
CA VAL A 30 -18.84 -0.48 -34.54
C VAL A 30 -17.90 0.30 -33.64
N TYR A 31 -17.63 1.55 -33.98
CA TYR A 31 -16.82 2.47 -33.17
C TYR A 31 -17.42 2.60 -31.77
N ASN A 32 -16.56 2.43 -30.77
CA ASN A 32 -16.93 2.58 -29.36
C ASN A 32 -15.82 3.33 -28.62
N SER A 33 -16.13 4.53 -28.17
CA SER A 33 -15.17 5.40 -27.46
C SER A 33 -14.65 4.77 -26.16
N SER A 34 -15.47 3.97 -25.47
CA SER A 34 -15.02 3.24 -24.27
C SER A 34 -13.94 2.22 -24.58
N GLN A 35 -14.05 1.51 -25.72
CA GLN A 35 -13.02 0.56 -26.15
C GLN A 35 -11.73 1.27 -26.58
N VAL A 36 -11.84 2.44 -27.21
CA VAL A 36 -10.68 3.27 -27.57
C VAL A 36 -9.95 3.74 -26.33
N ASN A 37 -10.68 4.26 -25.35
CA ASN A 37 -10.11 4.69 -24.07
C ASN A 37 -9.47 3.52 -23.31
N ARG A 38 -10.08 2.33 -23.40
CA ARG A 38 -9.52 1.11 -22.83
C ARG A 38 -8.23 0.71 -23.53
N ALA A 39 -8.19 0.70 -24.87
CA ALA A 39 -6.98 0.42 -25.64
C ALA A 39 -5.83 1.35 -25.27
N TYR A 40 -6.12 2.66 -25.14
CA TYR A 40 -5.13 3.63 -24.67
C TYR A 40 -4.63 3.29 -23.25
N SER A 41 -5.54 3.04 -22.33
CA SER A 41 -5.21 2.71 -20.93
C SER A 41 -4.39 1.42 -20.82
N ASP A 42 -4.77 0.37 -21.57
CA ASP A 42 -4.10 -0.93 -21.54
C ASP A 42 -2.70 -0.85 -22.19
N LEU A 43 -2.53 -0.10 -23.28
CA LEU A 43 -1.22 0.18 -23.88
C LEU A 43 -0.29 0.90 -22.91
N MET A 44 -0.79 1.94 -22.25
CA MET A 44 -0.01 2.69 -21.25
C MET A 44 0.30 1.86 -20.02
N ALA A 45 -0.60 0.95 -19.62
CA ALA A 45 -0.42 0.05 -18.47
C ALA A 45 0.69 -1.00 -18.67
N LEU A 46 1.10 -1.28 -19.94
CA LEU A 46 2.26 -2.11 -20.21
C LEU A 46 3.57 -1.52 -19.64
N GLY A 47 3.61 -0.19 -19.38
CA GLY A 47 4.79 0.50 -18.86
C GLY A 47 5.97 0.58 -19.83
N TYR A 48 5.77 0.10 -21.07
CA TYR A 48 6.77 0.10 -22.16
C TYR A 48 6.67 1.32 -23.07
N PHE A 49 5.50 1.95 -23.14
CA PHE A 49 5.28 3.14 -23.98
C PHE A 49 5.29 4.43 -23.15
N LYS A 50 5.96 5.45 -23.70
CA LYS A 50 5.95 6.82 -23.18
C LYS A 50 4.63 7.52 -23.54
N SER A 51 4.13 7.26 -24.75
CA SER A 51 2.88 7.80 -25.25
C SER A 51 2.24 6.84 -26.26
N ALA A 52 0.91 6.88 -26.33
CA ALA A 52 0.12 6.23 -27.36
C ALA A 52 -0.86 7.27 -27.95
N LYS A 53 -0.92 7.41 -29.27
CA LYS A 53 -1.88 8.26 -29.96
C LYS A 53 -2.76 7.38 -30.82
N ILE A 54 -4.07 7.41 -30.56
CA ILE A 54 -5.07 6.69 -31.35
C ILE A 54 -5.82 7.72 -32.19
N ALA A 55 -5.71 7.60 -33.50
CA ALA A 55 -6.35 8.51 -34.45
C ALA A 55 -7.23 7.71 -35.42
N PHE A 56 -8.35 8.26 -35.78
CA PHE A 56 -9.27 7.70 -36.75
C PHE A 56 -9.29 8.60 -37.98
N GLY A 57 -9.21 7.99 -39.15
CA GLY A 57 -9.39 8.63 -40.45
C GLY A 57 -10.57 8.03 -41.14
N GLU A 58 -11.41 8.84 -41.78
CA GLU A 58 -12.47 8.37 -42.65
C GLU A 58 -11.88 7.75 -43.91
N GLN A 59 -12.34 6.57 -44.29
CA GLN A 59 -12.06 6.01 -45.60
C GLN A 59 -13.07 6.58 -46.60
N PRO A 60 -12.64 7.23 -47.70
CA PRO A 60 -13.56 7.56 -48.77
C PRO A 60 -14.12 6.22 -49.31
N ARG A 61 -15.41 6.06 -49.27
CA ARG A 61 -16.10 4.97 -49.93
C ARG A 61 -15.77 5.09 -51.43
N SER A 62 -15.20 4.07 -52.02
CA SER A 62 -15.24 3.97 -53.47
C SER A 62 -16.70 3.95 -53.87
N ALA A 63 -17.13 4.98 -54.55
CA ALA A 63 -18.53 5.08 -54.99
C ALA A 63 -18.77 3.90 -55.94
N ASP A 64 -19.40 2.86 -55.47
CA ASP A 64 -20.02 1.89 -56.35
C ASP A 64 -21.12 2.63 -57.08
N VAL A 65 -21.00 2.76 -58.39
CA VAL A 65 -21.82 3.53 -59.31
C VAL A 65 -23.27 2.98 -59.37
N THR A 66 -23.59 1.93 -58.65
CA THR A 66 -24.92 1.27 -58.61
C THR A 66 -25.94 1.98 -57.69
N ASP A 67 -25.51 2.85 -56.78
CA ASP A 67 -26.45 3.54 -55.86
C ASP A 67 -27.05 4.85 -56.45
N ILE A 68 -26.71 5.27 -57.64
CA ILE A 68 -27.19 6.52 -58.25
C ILE A 68 -28.48 6.30 -59.02
N VAL A 69 -28.88 5.06 -59.36
CA VAL A 69 -30.01 4.80 -60.28
C VAL A 69 -31.38 4.76 -59.59
N SER A 70 -31.47 4.77 -58.27
CA SER A 70 -32.76 4.69 -57.55
C SER A 70 -33.42 6.04 -57.21
N PHE A 71 -32.86 7.16 -57.69
CA PHE A 71 -33.33 8.50 -57.34
C PHE A 71 -34.21 9.21 -58.41
N ILE A 72 -34.56 8.50 -59.46
CA ILE A 72 -35.43 9.09 -60.49
C ILE A 72 -36.72 8.27 -60.51
N GLY A 73 -37.70 8.66 -59.69
CA GLY A 73 -39.06 8.13 -59.79
C GLY A 73 -39.74 7.79 -58.50
N ALA A 74 -39.95 8.75 -57.61
CA ALA A 74 -41.04 8.64 -56.63
C ALA A 74 -41.50 10.05 -56.24
N SER A 75 -42.79 10.31 -56.55
CA SER A 75 -43.56 11.48 -56.19
C SER A 75 -43.57 11.75 -54.67
N ALA A 76 -43.65 13.02 -54.37
CA ALA A 76 -43.77 13.59 -53.04
C ALA A 76 -44.78 12.89 -52.14
N ASP A 77 -44.28 12.21 -51.15
CA ASP A 77 -44.96 12.07 -49.87
C ASP A 77 -43.88 12.01 -48.77
N SER A 78 -44.04 12.87 -47.80
CA SER A 78 -43.00 13.28 -46.82
C SER A 78 -42.82 12.19 -45.75
N THR A 79 -42.00 11.23 -46.05
CA THR A 79 -41.33 10.40 -45.03
C THR A 79 -39.84 10.71 -45.08
N GLN A 80 -39.33 11.45 -44.09
CA GLN A 80 -37.89 11.66 -43.87
C GLN A 80 -37.30 10.28 -43.55
N THR A 81 -36.81 9.58 -44.55
CA THR A 81 -35.91 8.44 -44.36
C THR A 81 -34.58 9.01 -43.85
N LEU A 82 -34.32 8.79 -42.56
CA LEU A 82 -33.03 8.99 -41.94
C LEU A 82 -32.03 8.06 -42.62
N TYR A 83 -31.27 8.57 -43.59
CA TYR A 83 -30.16 7.83 -44.17
C TYR A 83 -29.05 7.74 -43.11
N THR A 84 -28.95 6.62 -42.42
CA THR A 84 -27.79 6.26 -41.64
C THR A 84 -26.64 5.99 -42.61
N ARG A 85 -25.81 6.98 -42.86
CA ARG A 85 -24.57 6.84 -43.62
C ARG A 85 -23.62 5.97 -42.81
N GLU A 86 -23.45 4.70 -43.13
CA GLU A 86 -22.37 3.88 -42.61
C GLU A 86 -21.03 4.37 -43.17
N GLY A 87 -20.17 4.93 -42.32
CA GLY A 87 -18.82 5.32 -42.67
C GLY A 87 -17.80 4.29 -42.16
N TYR A 88 -16.78 4.01 -42.93
CA TYR A 88 -15.65 3.18 -42.49
C TYR A 88 -14.54 4.05 -41.93
N LEU A 89 -14.01 3.64 -40.75
CA LEU A 89 -12.92 4.33 -40.06
C LEU A 89 -11.66 3.47 -40.07
N THR A 90 -10.55 4.08 -40.50
CA THR A 90 -9.23 3.50 -40.33
C THR A 90 -8.66 3.96 -38.99
N CYS A 91 -8.33 2.99 -38.11
CA CYS A 91 -7.71 3.28 -36.81
C CYS A 91 -6.19 3.16 -36.90
N ASN A 92 -5.50 4.28 -36.65
CA ASN A 92 -4.05 4.36 -36.57
C ASN A 92 -3.62 4.55 -35.13
N ILE A 93 -2.77 3.64 -34.62
CA ILE A 93 -2.23 3.69 -33.27
C ILE A 93 -0.72 3.91 -33.33
N LEU A 94 -0.29 5.10 -32.96
CA LEU A 94 1.13 5.46 -32.91
C LEU A 94 1.62 5.35 -31.46
N CYS A 95 2.55 4.45 -31.22
CA CYS A 95 3.13 4.19 -29.91
C CYS A 95 4.59 4.60 -29.87
N THR A 96 4.96 5.48 -28.94
CA THR A 96 6.36 5.86 -28.71
C THR A 96 6.90 5.06 -27.52
N PRO A 97 7.91 4.20 -27.73
CA PRO A 97 8.49 3.44 -26.63
C PRO A 97 9.26 4.35 -25.66
N THR A 98 9.29 3.96 -24.39
CA THR A 98 10.18 4.55 -23.39
C THR A 98 11.54 3.88 -23.40
N LEU A 99 12.50 4.39 -22.64
CA LEU A 99 13.79 3.74 -22.46
C LEU A 99 13.60 2.35 -21.84
N LYS A 100 14.21 1.34 -22.46
CA LYS A 100 14.09 -0.05 -22.01
C LYS A 100 14.68 -0.24 -20.61
N GLN A 101 15.74 0.46 -20.29
CA GLN A 101 16.45 0.38 -19.03
C GLN A 101 16.44 1.74 -18.34
N SER A 102 16.38 1.75 -17.02
CA SER A 102 16.54 2.94 -16.21
C SER A 102 17.21 2.59 -14.89
N VAL A 103 18.00 3.52 -14.39
CA VAL A 103 18.55 3.49 -13.05
C VAL A 103 17.92 4.64 -12.28
N LYS A 104 17.55 4.38 -11.04
CA LYS A 104 16.98 5.35 -10.12
C LYS A 104 17.82 5.36 -8.85
N VAL A 105 18.10 6.53 -8.33
CA VAL A 105 18.74 6.70 -7.03
C VAL A 105 17.78 7.51 -6.17
N ASP A 106 17.40 6.94 -5.05
CA ASP A 106 16.56 7.58 -4.05
C ASP A 106 17.38 7.80 -2.78
N LEU A 107 17.39 9.02 -2.27
CA LEU A 107 17.98 9.38 -0.99
C LEU A 107 16.87 9.86 -0.07
N GLU A 108 16.76 9.24 1.09
CA GLU A 108 15.75 9.53 2.09
C GLU A 108 16.42 9.90 3.40
N GLY A 109 16.13 11.09 3.91
CA GLY A 109 16.46 11.49 5.26
C GLY A 109 15.23 11.33 6.15
N SER A 110 15.38 10.68 7.28
CA SER A 110 14.31 10.51 8.26
C SER A 110 14.73 11.08 9.62
N THR A 111 13.78 11.71 10.30
CA THR A 111 13.95 12.09 11.70
C THR A 111 12.70 11.74 12.47
N THR A 112 12.89 11.03 13.57
CA THR A 112 11.86 10.74 14.54
C THR A 112 12.29 11.29 15.91
N SER A 113 11.43 11.20 16.90
CA SER A 113 11.80 11.53 18.28
C SER A 113 13.02 10.73 18.78
N SER A 114 13.18 9.50 18.28
CA SER A 114 14.19 8.55 18.76
C SER A 114 15.38 8.36 17.82
N PHE A 115 15.25 8.67 16.53
CA PHE A 115 16.28 8.42 15.52
C PHE A 115 16.45 9.57 14.52
N TYR A 116 17.69 9.72 14.04
CA TYR A 116 18.02 10.39 12.78
C TYR A 116 18.49 9.32 11.79
N GLY A 117 17.91 9.27 10.60
CA GLY A 117 18.23 8.25 9.62
C GLY A 117 18.56 8.83 8.25
N LEU A 118 19.44 8.14 7.55
CA LEU A 118 19.70 8.32 6.13
C LEU A 118 19.59 6.97 5.43
N LYS A 119 18.80 6.91 4.37
CA LYS A 119 18.60 5.70 3.57
C LYS A 119 18.86 6.03 2.10
N ALA A 120 19.64 5.20 1.45
CA ALA A 120 19.92 5.27 0.03
C ALA A 120 19.41 4.02 -0.64
N THR A 121 18.71 4.17 -1.76
CA THR A 121 18.26 3.05 -2.59
C THR A 121 18.68 3.27 -4.03
N VAL A 122 19.37 2.30 -4.60
CA VAL A 122 19.75 2.27 -6.00
C VAL A 122 18.92 1.20 -6.69
N GLY A 123 18.07 1.60 -7.62
CA GLY A 123 17.18 0.73 -8.37
C GLY A 123 17.59 0.64 -9.85
N TYR A 124 17.63 -0.57 -10.39
CA TYR A 124 17.71 -0.86 -11.81
C TYR A 124 16.40 -1.45 -12.29
N GLN A 125 15.88 -0.95 -13.40
CA GLN A 125 14.68 -1.48 -14.03
C GLN A 125 14.90 -1.77 -15.51
N ASN A 126 14.45 -2.95 -15.97
CA ASN A 126 14.34 -3.31 -17.39
C ASN A 126 12.88 -3.60 -17.73
N ARG A 127 12.27 -2.79 -18.60
CA ARG A 127 10.82 -2.80 -18.90
C ARG A 127 10.38 -3.80 -19.95
N ASN A 128 11.29 -4.60 -20.49
CA ASN A 128 10.94 -5.55 -21.55
C ASN A 128 12.01 -6.63 -21.65
N ILE A 129 12.18 -7.40 -20.58
CA ILE A 129 13.29 -8.37 -20.49
C ILE A 129 13.12 -9.54 -21.47
N PHE A 130 11.88 -10.06 -21.62
CA PHE A 130 11.57 -11.21 -22.49
C PHE A 130 10.74 -10.83 -23.72
N ARG A 131 10.66 -9.55 -24.10
CA ARG A 131 9.90 -9.03 -25.25
C ARG A 131 8.38 -9.17 -25.13
N GLY A 132 7.87 -9.34 -23.90
CA GLY A 132 6.45 -9.41 -23.59
C GLY A 132 5.98 -8.25 -22.70
N ALA A 133 6.74 -7.14 -22.64
CA ALA A 133 6.57 -6.03 -21.70
C ALA A 133 6.69 -6.48 -20.22
N GLU A 134 7.46 -7.52 -19.96
CA GLU A 134 7.80 -7.91 -18.59
C GLU A 134 8.80 -6.92 -18.01
N SER A 135 8.52 -6.41 -16.79
CA SER A 135 9.44 -5.55 -16.06
C SER A 135 10.25 -6.37 -15.07
N PHE A 136 11.55 -6.25 -15.18
CA PHE A 136 12.49 -6.74 -14.15
C PHE A 136 13.00 -5.56 -13.35
N ASP A 137 12.90 -5.65 -12.05
CA ASP A 137 13.32 -4.63 -11.09
C ASP A 137 14.33 -5.24 -10.12
N LEU A 138 15.45 -4.55 -9.89
CA LEU A 138 16.46 -4.91 -8.91
C LEU A 138 16.83 -3.67 -8.11
N SER A 139 16.76 -3.74 -6.79
CA SER A 139 17.10 -2.63 -5.91
C SER A 139 18.03 -3.05 -4.79
N PHE A 140 18.99 -2.17 -4.50
CA PHE A 140 19.89 -2.24 -3.37
C PHE A 140 19.58 -1.09 -2.43
N THR A 141 19.38 -1.39 -1.16
CA THR A 141 19.08 -0.42 -0.12
C THR A 141 20.18 -0.45 0.94
N ALA A 142 20.66 0.71 1.35
CA ALA A 142 21.55 0.87 2.48
C ALA A 142 20.99 1.97 3.39
N GLY A 143 20.85 1.67 4.67
CA GLY A 143 20.33 2.59 5.68
C GLY A 143 21.28 2.71 6.86
N TYR A 144 21.36 3.91 7.38
CA TYR A 144 22.08 4.19 8.61
C TYR A 144 21.23 5.12 9.48
N GLU A 145 20.98 4.69 10.71
CA GLU A 145 20.23 5.47 11.68
C GLU A 145 21.03 5.66 12.96
N PHE A 146 20.90 6.85 13.54
CA PHE A 146 21.51 7.20 14.81
C PHE A 146 20.44 7.42 15.87
N MET A 147 20.54 6.71 16.99
CA MET A 147 19.60 6.78 18.10
C MET A 147 19.92 7.96 19.03
N LYS A 148 18.90 8.71 19.38
CA LYS A 148 18.99 9.88 20.28
C LYS A 148 19.09 9.50 21.77
N ALA A 149 18.81 8.24 22.15
CA ALA A 149 18.78 7.82 23.55
C ALA A 149 20.17 7.90 24.21
N PRO A 150 20.29 8.59 25.38
CA PRO A 150 21.59 8.76 26.06
C PRO A 150 22.14 7.43 26.60
N ASP A 151 21.29 6.49 26.98
CA ASP A 151 21.65 5.29 27.76
C ASP A 151 21.82 4.01 26.92
N ALA A 152 21.62 4.06 25.60
CA ALA A 152 21.80 2.89 24.75
C ALA A 152 23.28 2.53 24.59
N ARG A 153 23.67 1.28 24.88
CA ARG A 153 25.03 0.76 24.66
C ARG A 153 25.48 0.89 23.21
N ARG A 154 24.56 0.73 22.24
CA ARG A 154 24.78 0.97 20.81
C ARG A 154 23.81 2.05 20.35
N LYS A 155 24.34 3.10 19.71
CA LYS A 155 23.55 4.26 19.24
C LYS A 155 23.27 4.24 17.75
N ARG A 156 23.68 3.21 17.04
CA ARG A 156 23.56 3.12 15.57
C ARG A 156 22.74 1.91 15.17
N ALA A 157 21.95 2.09 14.12
CA ALA A 157 21.30 1.02 13.42
C ALA A 157 21.72 1.04 11.96
N THR A 158 21.94 -0.12 11.38
CA THR A 158 22.27 -0.28 9.97
C THR A 158 21.31 -1.22 9.30
N GLU A 159 21.03 -0.95 8.04
CA GLU A 159 20.15 -1.75 7.21
C GLU A 159 20.77 -1.95 5.83
N PHE A 160 20.80 -3.20 5.35
CA PHE A 160 21.21 -3.53 3.99
C PHE A 160 20.17 -4.47 3.38
N GLY A 161 19.67 -4.11 2.21
CA GLY A 161 18.64 -4.89 1.55
C GLY A 161 18.87 -5.05 0.06
N VAL A 162 18.45 -6.21 -0.46
CA VAL A 162 18.37 -6.49 -1.88
C VAL A 162 16.97 -6.97 -2.18
N THR A 163 16.31 -6.34 -3.14
CA THR A 163 14.99 -6.75 -3.61
C THR A 163 15.03 -6.94 -5.12
N THR A 164 14.53 -8.06 -5.60
CA THR A 164 14.36 -8.32 -7.02
C THR A 164 12.92 -8.69 -7.32
N GLY A 165 12.41 -8.18 -8.43
CA GLY A 165 11.03 -8.40 -8.85
C GLY A 165 10.90 -8.62 -10.35
N LEU A 166 9.99 -9.49 -10.74
CA LEU A 166 9.62 -9.72 -12.13
C LEU A 166 8.11 -9.56 -12.27
N THR A 167 7.68 -8.56 -13.04
CA THR A 167 6.28 -8.23 -13.26
C THR A 167 5.86 -8.59 -14.68
N PHE A 168 4.85 -9.43 -14.81
CA PHE A 168 4.23 -9.83 -16.08
C PHE A 168 2.93 -9.03 -16.27
N PRO A 169 2.66 -8.45 -17.45
CA PRO A 169 1.42 -7.72 -17.74
C PRO A 169 0.24 -8.67 -18.04
N ARG A 170 0.12 -9.76 -17.31
CA ARG A 170 -0.92 -10.78 -17.42
C ARG A 170 -0.97 -11.63 -16.16
N PHE A 171 -2.06 -12.37 -15.95
CA PHE A 171 -2.07 -13.41 -14.94
C PHE A 171 -1.27 -14.65 -15.39
N LEU A 172 -0.34 -15.08 -14.55
CA LEU A 172 0.37 -16.35 -14.68
C LEU A 172 -0.33 -17.38 -13.77
N VAL A 173 -1.29 -18.10 -14.33
CA VAL A 173 -2.02 -19.17 -13.64
C VAL A 173 -1.99 -20.42 -14.52
N PRO A 174 -2.00 -21.63 -13.93
CA PRO A 174 -1.84 -22.88 -14.68
C PRO A 174 -3.06 -23.24 -15.55
N TRP A 175 -4.19 -22.55 -15.39
CA TRP A 175 -5.41 -22.79 -16.16
C TRP A 175 -5.69 -21.69 -17.20
N ARG A 176 -6.50 -22.00 -18.21
CA ARG A 176 -6.87 -21.04 -19.27
C ARG A 176 -7.73 -19.92 -18.69
N THR A 177 -7.21 -18.69 -18.74
CA THR A 177 -7.82 -17.48 -18.16
C THR A 177 -8.73 -16.73 -19.15
N GLY A 178 -9.39 -17.40 -20.08
CA GLY A 178 -10.23 -16.73 -21.09
C GLY A 178 -11.25 -15.75 -20.51
N ARG A 179 -11.82 -16.06 -19.34
CA ARG A 179 -12.75 -15.18 -18.62
C ARG A 179 -12.08 -13.96 -17.98
N PHE A 180 -10.80 -14.04 -17.65
CA PHE A 180 -10.04 -12.92 -17.03
C PHE A 180 -9.53 -11.89 -18.06
N ARG A 181 -9.75 -12.12 -19.36
CA ARG A 181 -9.45 -11.12 -20.40
C ARG A 181 -10.28 -9.85 -20.29
N THR A 182 -11.40 -9.90 -19.56
CA THR A 182 -12.25 -8.74 -19.30
C THR A 182 -11.81 -7.92 -18.08
N VAL A 183 -10.89 -8.44 -17.27
CA VAL A 183 -10.31 -7.74 -16.13
C VAL A 183 -9.33 -6.71 -16.64
N ASN A 184 -9.42 -5.50 -16.12
CA ASN A 184 -8.56 -4.40 -16.54
C ASN A 184 -7.16 -4.54 -15.93
N GLN A 185 -6.14 -4.42 -16.78
CA GLN A 185 -4.73 -4.34 -16.40
C GLN A 185 -4.25 -5.48 -15.47
N PRO A 186 -4.48 -6.76 -15.80
CA PRO A 186 -4.03 -7.87 -14.97
C PRO A 186 -2.50 -7.92 -14.97
N LYS A 187 -1.90 -8.08 -13.77
CA LYS A 187 -0.45 -8.23 -13.59
C LYS A 187 -0.16 -9.35 -12.62
N THR A 188 0.96 -10.03 -12.84
CA THR A 188 1.55 -10.95 -11.87
C THR A 188 2.94 -10.45 -11.52
N LYS A 189 3.23 -10.24 -10.25
CA LYS A 189 4.56 -9.90 -9.75
C LYS A 189 5.10 -11.07 -8.94
N VAL A 190 6.29 -11.52 -9.28
CA VAL A 190 7.10 -12.44 -8.47
C VAL A 190 8.20 -11.60 -7.83
N GLU A 191 8.35 -11.69 -6.52
CA GLU A 191 9.29 -10.87 -5.77
C GLU A 191 10.08 -11.72 -4.78
N LEU A 192 11.37 -11.42 -4.69
CA LEU A 192 12.29 -11.97 -3.70
C LEU A 192 13.00 -10.80 -3.02
N SER A 193 13.15 -10.86 -1.71
CA SER A 193 13.96 -9.88 -0.99
C SER A 193 14.71 -10.50 0.17
N ILE A 194 15.84 -9.91 0.49
CA ILE A 194 16.60 -10.18 1.70
C ILE A 194 17.01 -8.83 2.29
N ASN A 195 16.83 -8.68 3.59
CA ASN A 195 17.14 -7.45 4.31
C ASN A 195 17.80 -7.78 5.64
N PHE A 196 18.98 -7.25 5.85
CA PHE A 196 19.77 -7.38 7.07
C PHE A 196 19.59 -6.11 7.90
N GLN A 197 19.14 -6.26 9.13
CA GLN A 197 18.92 -5.17 10.06
C GLN A 197 19.73 -5.39 11.33
N ASP A 198 20.68 -4.51 11.61
CA ASP A 198 21.34 -4.45 12.91
C ASP A 198 20.84 -3.21 13.65
N ARG A 199 20.04 -3.43 14.66
CA ARG A 199 19.44 -2.42 15.53
C ARG A 199 20.18 -2.39 16.89
N PRO A 200 20.07 -1.31 17.66
CA PRO A 200 20.77 -1.22 18.96
C PRO A 200 20.53 -2.43 19.88
N TYR A 201 19.31 -2.94 19.89
CA TYR A 201 18.88 -3.97 20.83
C TYR A 201 18.78 -5.39 20.23
N TYR A 202 18.79 -5.53 18.90
CA TYR A 202 18.71 -6.81 18.22
C TYR A 202 19.29 -6.74 16.81
N ALA A 203 19.60 -7.89 16.23
CA ALA A 203 19.89 -7.98 14.79
C ALA A 203 19.07 -9.11 14.18
N ARG A 204 18.61 -8.89 12.94
CA ARG A 204 17.78 -9.87 12.23
C ARG A 204 17.98 -9.83 10.73
N THR A 205 17.71 -10.95 10.10
CA THR A 205 17.61 -11.11 8.66
C THR A 205 16.16 -11.36 8.29
N LEU A 206 15.63 -10.57 7.38
CA LEU A 206 14.29 -10.72 6.82
C LEU A 206 14.42 -11.22 5.38
N SER A 207 14.00 -12.45 5.12
CA SER A 207 13.96 -13.01 3.77
C SER A 207 12.51 -13.16 3.33
N SER A 208 12.17 -12.67 2.14
CA SER A 208 10.81 -12.82 1.63
C SER A 208 10.75 -13.31 0.20
N ALA A 209 9.72 -14.10 -0.10
CA ALA A 209 9.39 -14.57 -1.42
C ALA A 209 7.87 -14.53 -1.62
N GLY A 210 7.39 -14.05 -2.78
CA GLY A 210 5.96 -14.00 -2.98
C GLY A 210 5.53 -13.84 -4.43
N ILE A 211 4.28 -14.24 -4.67
CA ILE A 211 3.59 -14.06 -5.96
C ILE A 211 2.37 -13.21 -5.70
N THR A 212 2.25 -12.09 -6.40
CA THR A 212 1.14 -11.15 -6.26
C THR A 212 0.40 -11.00 -7.59
N TYR A 213 -0.90 -11.24 -7.58
CA TYR A 213 -1.81 -10.91 -8.66
C TYR A 213 -2.43 -9.54 -8.40
N MET A 214 -2.35 -8.64 -9.38
CA MET A 214 -2.90 -7.29 -9.28
C MET A 214 -3.81 -7.03 -10.46
N TRP A 215 -4.95 -6.37 -10.22
CA TRP A 215 -5.87 -5.96 -11.27
C TRP A 215 -6.69 -4.74 -10.86
N THR A 216 -7.35 -4.13 -11.82
CA THR A 216 -8.33 -3.05 -11.59
C THR A 216 -9.68 -3.47 -12.14
N ASN A 217 -10.76 -3.08 -11.47
CA ASN A 217 -12.13 -3.26 -11.98
C ASN A 217 -12.66 -1.96 -12.59
N SER A 218 -12.19 -0.84 -12.10
CA SER A 218 -12.52 0.49 -12.59
C SER A 218 -11.30 1.40 -12.54
N ARG A 219 -11.44 2.65 -13.01
CA ARG A 219 -10.36 3.67 -12.89
C ARG A 219 -10.01 3.99 -11.43
N TYR A 220 -10.86 3.62 -10.49
CA TYR A 220 -10.76 3.99 -9.08
C TYR A 220 -10.51 2.81 -8.15
N SER A 221 -10.81 1.59 -8.58
CA SER A 221 -10.72 0.38 -7.76
C SER A 221 -9.56 -0.50 -8.18
N SER A 222 -8.70 -0.85 -7.26
CA SER A 222 -7.56 -1.76 -7.43
C SER A 222 -7.66 -2.92 -6.46
N PHE A 223 -7.21 -4.08 -6.91
CA PHE A 223 -7.18 -5.31 -6.11
C PHE A 223 -5.80 -5.91 -6.16
N SER A 224 -5.40 -6.53 -5.08
CA SER A 224 -4.21 -7.37 -5.00
C SER A 224 -4.51 -8.66 -4.24
N LEU A 225 -4.05 -9.77 -4.76
CA LEU A 225 -4.12 -11.08 -4.12
C LEU A 225 -2.72 -11.67 -4.13
N ARG A 226 -2.18 -12.00 -2.97
CA ARG A 226 -0.88 -12.63 -2.79
C ARG A 226 -1.09 -14.03 -2.21
N PRO A 227 -1.31 -15.05 -3.05
CA PRO A 227 -1.62 -16.41 -2.59
C PRO A 227 -0.41 -17.11 -1.98
N ILE A 228 0.80 -16.66 -2.29
CA ILE A 228 2.05 -17.13 -1.73
C ILE A 228 2.79 -15.91 -1.20
N ASP A 229 2.86 -15.82 0.12
CA ASP A 229 3.60 -14.81 0.87
C ASP A 229 4.44 -15.51 1.94
N ILE A 230 5.71 -15.72 1.63
CA ILE A 230 6.66 -16.39 2.52
C ILE A 230 7.59 -15.32 3.06
N ASN A 231 7.67 -15.24 4.38
CA ASN A 231 8.60 -14.38 5.08
C ASN A 231 9.29 -15.19 6.18
N VAL A 232 10.60 -15.15 6.19
CA VAL A 232 11.42 -15.76 7.24
C VAL A 232 12.09 -14.64 8.01
N VAL A 233 11.80 -14.55 9.28
CA VAL A 233 12.46 -13.65 10.22
C VAL A 233 13.47 -14.48 11.00
N ASP A 234 14.74 -14.23 10.78
CA ASP A 234 15.83 -14.90 11.51
C ASP A 234 16.52 -13.90 12.43
N MET A 235 16.49 -14.17 13.74
CA MET A 235 17.12 -13.33 14.76
C MET A 235 18.60 -13.71 14.87
N THR A 236 19.46 -13.05 14.08
CA THR A 236 20.91 -13.26 14.05
C THR A 236 21.59 -12.82 15.34
N ARG A 237 21.02 -11.86 16.05
CA ARG A 237 21.36 -11.50 17.44
C ARG A 237 20.06 -11.40 18.24
N PRO A 238 19.88 -12.20 19.29
CA PRO A 238 18.68 -12.14 20.12
C PRO A 238 18.49 -10.75 20.71
N VAL A 239 17.26 -10.47 21.12
CA VAL A 239 16.92 -9.19 21.76
C VAL A 239 17.67 -9.07 23.08
N ASP A 240 18.27 -7.91 23.31
CA ASP A 240 18.98 -7.62 24.54
C ASP A 240 18.01 -7.71 25.73
N PRO A 241 18.32 -8.50 26.76
CA PRO A 241 17.50 -8.60 27.96
C PRO A 241 17.24 -7.24 28.64
N GLU A 242 18.17 -6.29 28.56
CA GLU A 242 17.97 -4.94 29.10
C GLU A 242 16.89 -4.16 28.30
N PHE A 243 16.76 -4.42 27.00
CA PHE A 243 15.71 -3.82 26.16
C PHE A 243 14.32 -4.36 26.50
N LEU A 244 14.24 -5.64 26.80
CA LEU A 244 12.99 -6.24 27.28
C LEU A 244 12.67 -5.80 28.70
N GLY A 245 13.67 -5.23 29.42
CA GLY A 245 13.54 -4.92 30.84
C GLY A 245 13.35 -6.20 31.66
N ASN A 246 12.85 -6.05 32.86
CA ASN A 246 12.42 -7.20 33.67
C ASN A 246 11.00 -7.69 33.28
N THR A 247 10.63 -7.51 32.00
CA THR A 247 9.27 -7.87 31.59
C THR A 247 9.06 -9.37 31.64
N SER A 248 8.06 -9.80 32.35
CA SER A 248 7.51 -11.14 32.31
C SER A 248 6.51 -11.33 31.16
N ASN A 249 6.32 -10.29 30.32
CA ASN A 249 5.36 -10.31 29.23
C ASN A 249 5.81 -11.27 28.13
N LYS A 250 5.30 -12.49 28.17
CA LYS A 250 5.56 -13.54 27.17
C LYS A 250 5.15 -13.14 25.76
N TYR A 251 4.17 -12.25 25.61
CA TYR A 251 3.74 -11.74 24.32
C TYR A 251 4.85 -10.98 23.62
N LEU A 252 5.47 -10.02 24.31
CA LEU A 252 6.61 -9.26 23.76
C LEU A 252 7.80 -10.17 23.44
N ILE A 253 8.16 -11.06 24.37
CA ILE A 253 9.27 -12.00 24.18
C ILE A 253 9.02 -12.87 22.93
N ASN A 254 7.81 -13.40 22.77
CA ASN A 254 7.46 -14.25 21.64
C ASN A 254 7.35 -13.49 20.31
N SER A 255 7.08 -12.19 20.34
CA SER A 255 7.01 -11.36 19.12
C SER A 255 8.37 -11.16 18.43
N PHE A 256 9.48 -11.34 19.17
CA PHE A 256 10.85 -11.17 18.67
C PHE A 256 11.58 -12.50 18.47
N LYS A 257 10.88 -13.55 18.09
CA LYS A 257 11.50 -14.86 17.80
C LYS A 257 11.86 -15.03 16.33
N THR A 258 12.79 -15.94 16.06
CA THR A 258 12.95 -16.51 14.72
C THR A 258 11.69 -17.26 14.35
N GLN A 259 11.11 -16.93 13.19
CA GLN A 259 9.83 -17.49 12.79
C GLN A 259 9.64 -17.52 11.27
N PHE A 260 8.89 -18.52 10.83
CA PHE A 260 8.45 -18.67 9.45
C PHE A 260 7.01 -18.17 9.31
N ILE A 261 6.77 -17.27 8.36
CA ILE A 261 5.46 -16.71 8.06
C ILE A 261 5.10 -17.11 6.65
N GLY A 262 4.24 -18.10 6.49
CA GLY A 262 3.72 -18.52 5.18
C GLY A 262 2.23 -18.24 5.11
N GLY A 263 1.82 -17.34 4.22
CA GLY A 263 0.48 -16.81 4.23
C GLY A 263 -0.13 -16.45 2.89
N LEU A 264 -1.34 -15.96 2.99
CA LEU A 264 -2.17 -15.40 1.92
C LEU A 264 -2.56 -13.99 2.31
N SER A 265 -2.46 -13.03 1.40
CA SER A 265 -2.98 -11.68 1.64
C SER A 265 -3.84 -11.16 0.48
N PHE A 266 -4.84 -10.35 0.85
CA PHE A 266 -5.75 -9.68 -0.07
C PHE A 266 -5.78 -8.20 0.25
N GLY A 267 -5.71 -7.36 -0.79
CA GLY A 267 -5.81 -5.91 -0.68
C GLY A 267 -6.85 -5.35 -1.65
N TYR A 268 -7.62 -4.40 -1.17
CA TYR A 268 -8.55 -3.60 -1.95
C TYR A 268 -8.26 -2.12 -1.74
N GLY A 269 -8.18 -1.37 -2.83
CA GLY A 269 -8.02 0.08 -2.83
C GLY A 269 -9.04 0.77 -3.71
N TYR A 270 -9.69 1.81 -3.17
CA TYR A 270 -10.54 2.73 -3.93
C TYR A 270 -10.02 4.14 -3.75
N ASN A 271 -9.80 4.87 -4.85
CA ASN A 271 -9.37 6.26 -4.83
C ASN A 271 -9.94 7.02 -6.03
N ASN A 272 -10.85 7.96 -5.78
CA ASN A 272 -11.46 8.77 -6.82
C ASN A 272 -10.85 10.19 -6.95
N GLN A 273 -9.74 10.46 -6.30
CA GLN A 273 -9.08 11.78 -6.33
C GLN A 273 -8.69 12.21 -7.76
N ARG A 274 -8.33 11.25 -8.62
CA ARG A 274 -7.98 11.52 -10.03
C ARG A 274 -9.15 12.07 -10.87
N LYS A 275 -10.39 11.80 -10.47
CA LYS A 275 -11.58 12.34 -11.17
C LYS A 275 -11.80 13.83 -10.85
N ASN A 276 -11.48 14.21 -9.62
CA ASN A 276 -11.76 15.52 -9.06
C ASN A 276 -10.46 16.16 -8.58
N LEU A 277 -9.55 16.49 -9.52
CA LEU A 277 -8.36 17.28 -9.21
C LEU A 277 -8.81 18.58 -8.57
N GLY A 278 -8.49 18.76 -7.27
CA GLY A 278 -8.96 19.91 -6.48
C GLY A 278 -10.35 19.78 -5.85
N GLY A 279 -11.14 18.73 -6.15
CA GLY A 279 -12.48 18.52 -5.60
C GLY A 279 -12.55 17.53 -4.43
N ASN A 280 -13.78 17.10 -4.12
CA ASN A 280 -14.05 16.08 -3.11
C ASN A 280 -13.44 14.74 -3.50
N ALA A 281 -12.81 14.07 -2.56
CA ALA A 281 -12.16 12.79 -2.79
C ALA A 281 -12.46 11.79 -1.67
N THR A 282 -12.53 10.53 -2.05
CA THR A 282 -12.65 9.39 -1.11
C THR A 282 -11.53 8.42 -1.40
N ASN A 283 -10.87 7.95 -0.35
CA ASN A 283 -9.89 6.88 -0.43
C ASN A 283 -10.27 5.80 0.60
N ILE A 284 -10.37 4.56 0.13
CA ILE A 284 -10.66 3.39 0.97
C ILE A 284 -9.53 2.40 0.73
N ARG A 285 -8.99 1.84 1.81
CA ARG A 285 -8.02 0.74 1.80
C ARG A 285 -8.48 -0.33 2.74
N PHE A 286 -8.56 -1.53 2.24
CA PHE A 286 -8.86 -2.72 3.02
C PHE A 286 -7.76 -3.74 2.77
N ASN A 287 -7.23 -4.32 3.84
CA ASN A 287 -6.26 -5.41 3.79
C ASN A 287 -6.74 -6.55 4.68
N ALA A 288 -6.54 -7.77 4.22
CA ALA A 288 -6.74 -8.98 5.00
C ALA A 288 -5.58 -9.93 4.74
N GLU A 289 -5.04 -10.52 5.79
CA GLU A 289 -3.90 -11.42 5.76
C GLU A 289 -4.16 -12.59 6.70
N THR A 290 -3.79 -13.79 6.26
CA THR A 290 -3.78 -14.97 7.13
C THR A 290 -2.51 -15.77 6.87
N ALA A 291 -1.91 -16.29 7.91
CA ALA A 291 -0.69 -17.07 7.84
C ALA A 291 -0.82 -18.38 8.63
N GLY A 292 -0.02 -19.38 8.26
CA GLY A 292 0.10 -20.65 8.93
C GLY A 292 -1.01 -21.67 8.62
N ASN A 293 -2.19 -21.27 8.18
CA ASN A 293 -3.34 -22.18 8.05
C ASN A 293 -3.12 -23.31 7.02
N LEU A 294 -2.53 -23.00 5.86
CA LEU A 294 -2.25 -24.01 4.85
C LEU A 294 -1.18 -24.99 5.34
N ILE A 295 -0.19 -24.46 6.04
CA ILE A 295 0.90 -25.23 6.63
C ILE A 295 0.35 -26.17 7.69
N ASP A 296 -0.44 -25.65 8.59
CA ASP A 296 -1.11 -26.39 9.66
C ASP A 296 -1.99 -27.54 9.10
N ALA A 297 -2.78 -27.24 8.07
CA ALA A 297 -3.59 -28.25 7.40
C ALA A 297 -2.77 -29.36 6.75
N VAL A 298 -1.62 -29.04 6.14
CA VAL A 298 -0.71 -30.02 5.54
C VAL A 298 -0.02 -30.85 6.62
N GLU A 299 0.45 -30.22 7.70
CA GLU A 299 1.10 -30.93 8.80
C GLU A 299 0.13 -31.89 9.49
N HIS A 300 -1.07 -31.48 9.81
CA HIS A 300 -2.08 -32.36 10.40
C HIS A 300 -2.52 -33.51 9.48
N ALA A 301 -2.48 -33.31 8.16
CA ALA A 301 -2.86 -34.34 7.20
C ALA A 301 -1.77 -35.38 6.94
N PHE A 302 -0.49 -34.99 7.03
CA PHE A 302 0.62 -35.83 6.55
C PHE A 302 1.70 -36.11 7.59
N PHE A 303 1.75 -35.39 8.71
CA PHE A 303 2.79 -35.48 9.72
C PHE A 303 2.20 -35.63 11.13
N SER A 304 2.81 -36.48 11.92
CA SER A 304 2.50 -36.56 13.36
C SER A 304 3.38 -35.57 14.12
N PRO A 305 2.86 -34.90 15.15
CA PRO A 305 3.65 -33.97 15.95
C PRO A 305 4.86 -34.67 16.56
N ALA A 306 6.03 -34.03 16.51
CA ALA A 306 7.22 -34.54 17.14
C ALA A 306 6.97 -34.65 18.64
N LYS A 307 7.19 -35.87 19.20
CA LYS A 307 6.98 -36.15 20.63
C LYS A 307 7.70 -35.11 21.51
N GLY A 308 6.94 -34.37 22.32
CA GLY A 308 7.47 -33.45 23.31
C GLY A 308 7.65 -32.00 22.84
N LYS A 309 7.20 -31.59 21.63
CA LYS A 309 7.15 -30.20 21.20
C LYS A 309 5.71 -29.68 21.25
N GLU A 310 5.52 -28.55 21.91
CA GLU A 310 4.23 -27.87 21.98
C GLU A 310 3.87 -27.13 20.66
N GLN A 311 4.87 -26.89 19.81
CA GLN A 311 4.71 -26.14 18.55
C GLN A 311 5.30 -26.91 17.37
N TYR A 312 4.63 -26.80 16.22
CA TYR A 312 5.09 -27.39 14.97
C TYR A 312 6.13 -26.49 14.30
N THR A 313 7.03 -27.10 13.55
CA THR A 313 8.13 -26.40 12.89
C THR A 313 8.25 -26.79 11.41
N ILE A 314 8.56 -25.81 10.55
CA ILE A 314 8.99 -26.01 9.16
C ILE A 314 10.49 -25.74 9.07
N PHE A 315 11.26 -26.65 8.50
CA PHE A 315 12.72 -26.54 8.42
C PHE A 315 13.39 -26.26 9.78
N GLY A 316 12.77 -26.72 10.88
CA GLY A 316 13.26 -26.46 12.23
C GLY A 316 12.90 -25.09 12.81
N ILE A 317 12.16 -24.25 12.08
CA ILE A 317 11.70 -22.93 12.50
C ILE A 317 10.21 -22.98 12.84
N GLU A 318 9.81 -22.39 13.97
CA GLU A 318 8.40 -22.27 14.35
C GLU A 318 7.67 -21.43 13.32
N TYR A 319 6.50 -21.87 12.82
CA TYR A 319 5.70 -21.06 11.92
C TYR A 319 4.62 -20.28 12.66
N SER A 320 4.37 -19.07 12.14
CA SER A 320 3.36 -18.18 12.71
C SER A 320 1.99 -18.46 12.13
N GLN A 321 0.99 -18.56 13.03
CA GLN A 321 -0.41 -18.76 12.65
C GLN A 321 -1.26 -17.61 13.20
N TYR A 322 -1.77 -16.77 12.30
CA TYR A 322 -2.56 -15.60 12.66
C TYR A 322 -3.49 -15.17 11.53
N PHE A 323 -4.47 -14.36 11.92
CA PHE A 323 -5.30 -13.55 11.03
C PHE A 323 -5.10 -12.07 11.33
N ARG A 324 -4.99 -11.24 10.31
CA ARG A 324 -4.88 -9.78 10.41
C ARG A 324 -5.75 -9.10 9.37
N THR A 325 -6.49 -8.08 9.78
CA THR A 325 -7.25 -7.26 8.85
C THR A 325 -7.24 -5.80 9.30
N ASP A 326 -7.27 -4.89 8.32
CA ASP A 326 -7.40 -3.46 8.57
C ASP A 326 -8.21 -2.76 7.47
N LEU A 327 -8.92 -1.72 7.89
CA LEU A 327 -9.70 -0.84 7.03
C LEU A 327 -9.34 0.62 7.33
N SER A 328 -9.05 1.37 6.29
CA SER A 328 -8.86 2.83 6.33
C SER A 328 -9.80 3.49 5.35
N VAL A 329 -10.61 4.41 5.83
CA VAL A 329 -11.51 5.23 5.00
C VAL A 329 -11.17 6.69 5.23
N SER A 330 -10.79 7.41 4.18
CA SER A 330 -10.59 8.86 4.25
C SER A 330 -11.47 9.61 3.23
N ARG A 331 -11.96 10.77 3.66
CA ARG A 331 -12.81 11.65 2.87
C ARG A 331 -12.27 13.06 2.92
N LYS A 332 -12.03 13.66 1.75
CA LYS A 332 -11.74 15.07 1.57
C LYS A 332 -13.01 15.77 1.08
N ILE A 333 -13.39 16.85 1.72
CA ILE A 333 -14.53 17.70 1.37
C ILE A 333 -13.99 19.12 1.17
N MET A 334 -14.22 19.69 0.01
CA MET A 334 -13.89 21.09 -0.27
C MET A 334 -14.98 22.00 0.32
N LEU A 335 -14.57 22.95 1.15
CA LEU A 335 -15.49 23.91 1.81
C LEU A 335 -15.61 25.23 1.04
N GLY A 336 -14.74 25.44 0.06
CA GLY A 336 -14.69 26.65 -0.77
C GLY A 336 -13.26 27.14 -0.97
N GLY A 337 -12.97 27.73 -2.12
CA GLY A 337 -11.60 28.11 -2.51
C GLY A 337 -10.63 26.94 -2.39
N ALA A 338 -9.53 27.14 -1.68
CA ALA A 338 -8.53 26.10 -1.39
C ALA A 338 -8.68 25.46 0.01
N THR A 339 -9.81 25.76 0.71
CA THR A 339 -10.06 25.21 2.05
C THR A 339 -10.71 23.83 1.95
N ALA A 340 -10.20 22.87 2.70
CA ALA A 340 -10.70 21.50 2.70
C ALA A 340 -10.76 20.92 4.11
N LEU A 341 -11.83 20.17 4.39
CA LEU A 341 -11.95 19.30 5.55
C LEU A 341 -11.63 17.88 5.15
N VAL A 342 -10.71 17.25 5.87
CA VAL A 342 -10.30 15.86 5.61
C VAL A 342 -10.51 15.05 6.87
N GLY A 343 -11.31 13.98 6.76
CA GLY A 343 -11.54 13.02 7.83
C GLY A 343 -10.97 11.65 7.44
N ARG A 344 -10.43 10.92 8.42
CA ARG A 344 -10.01 9.52 8.29
C ARG A 344 -10.51 8.70 9.48
N LEU A 345 -10.98 7.50 9.18
CA LEU A 345 -11.23 6.44 10.14
C LEU A 345 -10.35 5.25 9.81
N TYR A 346 -9.72 4.69 10.81
CA TYR A 346 -8.91 3.49 10.71
C TYR A 346 -9.30 2.50 11.80
N GLY A 347 -9.46 1.24 11.41
CA GLY A 347 -9.67 0.13 12.34
C GLY A 347 -8.86 -1.07 11.87
N GLY A 348 -8.21 -1.76 12.80
CA GLY A 348 -7.44 -2.95 12.50
C GLY A 348 -7.48 -3.94 13.66
N VAL A 349 -7.46 -5.23 13.33
CA VAL A 349 -7.38 -6.33 14.29
C VAL A 349 -6.42 -7.40 13.77
N ALA A 350 -5.60 -7.94 14.65
CA ALA A 350 -4.71 -9.05 14.42
C ALA A 350 -4.88 -10.06 15.56
N MET A 351 -4.96 -11.35 15.24
CA MET A 351 -5.19 -12.40 16.21
C MET A 351 -4.31 -13.61 15.91
N ALA A 352 -3.45 -13.98 16.84
CA ALA A 352 -2.70 -15.23 16.81
C ALA A 352 -3.56 -16.38 17.36
N TYR A 353 -3.41 -17.56 16.76
CA TYR A 353 -4.08 -18.80 17.17
C TYR A 353 -3.26 -20.02 16.79
N GLY A 354 -3.74 -21.21 17.15
CA GLY A 354 -3.10 -22.47 16.78
C GLY A 354 -1.64 -22.53 17.22
N ASN A 355 -0.74 -22.64 16.28
CA ASN A 355 0.70 -22.75 16.53
C ASN A 355 1.36 -21.49 17.10
N SER A 356 0.65 -20.37 17.19
CA SER A 356 1.21 -19.09 17.64
C SER A 356 0.53 -18.53 18.88
N SER A 357 1.33 -18.13 19.87
CA SER A 357 0.87 -17.43 21.07
C SER A 357 0.81 -15.91 20.89
N SER A 358 1.50 -15.34 19.92
CA SER A 358 1.54 -13.92 19.61
C SER A 358 1.63 -13.66 18.10
N VAL A 359 1.15 -12.50 17.68
CA VAL A 359 1.33 -12.01 16.31
C VAL A 359 2.79 -11.56 16.14
N PRO A 360 3.47 -11.86 15.01
CA PRO A 360 4.81 -11.36 14.72
C PRO A 360 4.90 -9.84 14.88
N PHE A 361 5.99 -9.33 15.47
CA PHE A 361 6.19 -7.91 15.73
C PHE A 361 5.92 -7.02 14.50
N ASP A 362 6.39 -7.43 13.32
CA ASP A 362 6.20 -6.67 12.08
C ASP A 362 4.74 -6.65 11.57
N ARG A 363 3.86 -7.45 12.16
CA ARG A 363 2.44 -7.55 11.80
C ARG A 363 1.51 -6.94 12.85
N GLN A 364 2.05 -6.51 13.98
CA GLN A 364 1.30 -5.81 15.01
C GLN A 364 0.98 -4.38 14.59
N PHE A 365 0.03 -3.76 15.28
CA PHE A 365 -0.31 -2.36 15.10
C PHE A 365 0.43 -1.48 16.11
N TYR A 366 0.77 -0.28 15.68
CA TYR A 366 1.28 0.78 16.54
C TYR A 366 0.48 2.06 16.34
N CYS A 367 0.51 2.95 17.33
CA CYS A 367 -0.17 4.23 17.31
C CYS A 367 0.85 5.35 17.53
N GLY A 368 0.55 6.55 17.03
CA GLY A 368 1.45 7.69 17.09
C GLY A 368 2.14 8.03 15.76
N GLY A 369 2.84 9.15 15.76
CA GLY A 369 3.61 9.65 14.63
C GLY A 369 2.86 10.55 13.66
N SER A 370 3.60 11.06 12.70
CA SER A 370 3.15 12.13 11.80
C SER A 370 1.95 11.81 10.91
N ASN A 371 1.64 10.51 10.70
CA ASN A 371 0.53 10.06 9.85
C ASN A 371 -0.63 9.43 10.64
N GLY A 372 -0.62 9.58 11.96
CA GLY A 372 -1.62 9.02 12.85
C GLY A 372 -1.94 9.96 14.00
N MET A 373 -1.66 9.53 15.23
CA MET A 373 -1.81 10.32 16.46
C MET A 373 -0.63 11.27 16.62
N ARG A 374 -0.73 12.49 16.09
CA ARG A 374 0.37 13.45 16.00
C ARG A 374 0.85 14.04 17.33
N GLY A 375 0.10 13.84 18.41
CA GLY A 375 0.51 14.17 19.78
C GLY A 375 1.44 13.16 20.43
N TRP A 376 1.69 11.99 19.81
CA TRP A 376 2.53 10.92 20.32
C TRP A 376 3.60 10.50 19.32
N THR A 377 4.73 10.05 19.85
CA THR A 377 5.80 9.46 19.05
C THR A 377 5.47 8.00 18.69
N PRO A 378 5.76 7.56 17.46
CA PRO A 378 5.51 6.17 17.08
C PRO A 378 6.53 5.26 17.76
N LEU A 379 6.10 4.07 18.20
CA LEU A 379 6.98 3.03 18.77
C LEU A 379 7.91 3.50 19.90
N GLY A 380 7.54 4.57 20.61
CA GLY A 380 8.36 5.18 21.66
C GLY A 380 7.64 5.28 22.99
N GLN A 381 8.36 5.72 24.02
CA GLN A 381 7.74 6.09 25.29
C GLN A 381 6.69 7.17 25.07
N GLY A 382 5.53 7.02 25.65
CA GLY A 382 4.40 7.93 25.47
C GLY A 382 3.53 7.64 24.24
N SER A 383 3.74 6.56 23.49
CA SER A 383 2.73 6.05 22.54
C SER A 383 1.44 5.76 23.26
N VAL A 384 0.32 5.97 22.58
CA VAL A 384 -0.99 5.64 23.13
C VAL A 384 -1.14 4.12 23.17
N ALA A 385 -0.86 3.53 24.31
CA ALA A 385 -0.92 2.10 24.55
C ALA A 385 -1.07 1.85 26.06
N ASN A 386 -0.45 0.82 26.56
CA ASN A 386 -0.52 0.41 27.95
C ASN A 386 0.08 1.45 28.91
N PRO A 387 -0.67 1.97 29.90
CA PRO A 387 -0.19 2.94 30.87
C PRO A 387 0.89 2.43 31.82
N HIS A 388 1.03 1.13 31.97
CA HIS A 388 1.91 0.49 32.94
C HIS A 388 3.10 -0.24 32.31
N ASN A 389 3.30 -0.07 31.01
CA ASN A 389 4.39 -0.72 30.30
C ASN A 389 5.57 0.25 30.10
N ASP A 390 6.64 0.03 30.82
CA ASP A 390 7.90 0.77 30.67
C ASP A 390 8.70 0.39 29.40
N PHE A 391 8.17 -0.57 28.63
CA PHE A 391 8.80 -1.03 27.41
C PHE A 391 8.76 0.07 26.32
N PRO A 392 9.90 0.40 25.69
CA PRO A 392 10.01 1.53 24.79
C PRO A 392 9.27 1.35 23.45
N VAL A 393 8.88 0.13 23.10
CA VAL A 393 8.15 -0.20 21.87
C VAL A 393 6.76 -0.68 22.21
N GLN A 394 5.76 0.10 21.86
CA GLN A 394 4.37 -0.21 22.18
C GLN A 394 3.62 -0.60 20.92
N THR A 395 3.16 -1.84 20.89
CA THR A 395 2.40 -2.44 19.80
C THR A 395 1.16 -3.13 20.37
N GLY A 396 0.17 -3.39 19.54
CA GLY A 396 -1.07 -4.04 19.93
C GLY A 396 -1.69 -4.88 18.82
N ASP A 397 -2.67 -5.66 19.20
CA ASP A 397 -3.46 -6.52 18.32
C ASP A 397 -4.65 -5.79 17.69
N VAL A 398 -5.18 -4.79 18.38
CA VAL A 398 -6.32 -3.99 17.95
C VAL A 398 -5.89 -2.52 17.87
N LYS A 399 -6.25 -1.84 16.79
CA LYS A 399 -6.04 -0.40 16.61
C LYS A 399 -7.33 0.27 16.15
N LEU A 400 -7.70 1.36 16.82
CA LEU A 400 -8.73 2.28 16.36
C LEU A 400 -8.15 3.69 16.31
N GLU A 401 -8.42 4.40 15.22
CA GLU A 401 -7.92 5.76 15.03
C GLU A 401 -8.91 6.58 14.19
N ALA A 402 -9.17 7.80 14.61
CA ALA A 402 -9.94 8.79 13.87
C ALA A 402 -9.16 10.11 13.80
N ASN A 403 -9.11 10.70 12.62
CA ASN A 403 -8.39 11.94 12.36
C ASN A 403 -9.31 12.91 11.65
N LEU A 404 -9.27 14.17 12.03
CA LEU A 404 -9.97 15.27 11.38
C LEU A 404 -8.99 16.42 11.18
N GLU A 405 -8.88 16.94 9.95
CA GLU A 405 -7.96 18.00 9.61
C GLU A 405 -8.65 19.05 8.73
N LEU A 406 -8.66 20.29 9.17
CA LEU A 406 -9.04 21.44 8.37
C LEU A 406 -7.76 22.03 7.75
N ARG A 407 -7.73 22.09 6.43
CA ARG A 407 -6.63 22.66 5.61
C ARG A 407 -7.11 23.97 4.99
N PHE A 408 -6.31 25.01 5.09
CA PHE A 408 -6.67 26.34 4.56
C PHE A 408 -5.44 27.06 4.00
N PRO A 409 -5.62 27.91 2.96
CA PRO A 409 -4.53 28.73 2.43
C PRO A 409 -4.18 29.81 3.45
N VAL A 410 -2.89 30.13 3.58
CA VAL A 410 -2.38 31.22 4.39
C VAL A 410 -1.82 32.30 3.49
N TRP A 411 -0.77 31.99 2.72
CA TRP A 411 -0.14 32.93 1.80
C TRP A 411 0.70 32.20 0.75
N GLY A 412 0.44 32.44 -0.54
CA GLY A 412 1.18 31.85 -1.65
C GLY A 412 1.23 30.33 -1.59
N MET A 413 2.41 29.76 -1.41
CA MET A 413 2.62 28.31 -1.29
C MET A 413 2.49 27.78 0.16
N ILE A 414 2.17 28.66 1.12
CA ILE A 414 2.04 28.29 2.53
C ILE A 414 0.56 28.04 2.85
N HIS A 415 0.27 26.86 3.36
CA HIS A 415 -1.05 26.48 3.84
C HIS A 415 -0.98 26.14 5.32
N GLY A 416 -2.03 26.48 6.05
CA GLY A 416 -2.24 26.12 7.43
C GLY A 416 -3.07 24.84 7.57
N ALA A 417 -2.92 24.18 8.68
CA ALA A 417 -3.82 23.11 9.08
C ALA A 417 -4.08 23.17 10.60
N THR A 418 -5.30 22.85 10.99
CA THR A 418 -5.61 22.48 12.37
C THR A 418 -6.19 21.06 12.38
N PHE A 419 -5.89 20.31 13.40
CA PHE A 419 -6.26 18.91 13.40
C PHE A 419 -6.63 18.38 14.78
N PHE A 420 -7.40 17.31 14.77
CA PHE A 420 -7.81 16.52 15.92
C PHE A 420 -7.56 15.05 15.60
N ASP A 421 -6.85 14.35 16.45
CA ASP A 421 -6.58 12.93 16.32
C ASP A 421 -7.05 12.21 17.60
N LEU A 422 -7.73 11.10 17.41
CA LEU A 422 -8.31 10.26 18.44
C LEU A 422 -7.95 8.80 18.16
N GLY A 423 -7.49 8.04 19.13
CA GLY A 423 -7.21 6.62 18.93
C GLY A 423 -6.45 5.96 20.06
N ASN A 424 -6.26 4.66 19.91
CA ASN A 424 -5.42 3.84 20.78
C ASN A 424 -5.15 2.47 20.14
N ILE A 425 -4.30 1.69 20.81
CA ILE A 425 -4.04 0.27 20.53
C ILE A 425 -4.30 -0.55 21.80
N TRP A 426 -4.67 -1.83 21.60
CA TRP A 426 -4.94 -2.78 22.67
C TRP A 426 -4.48 -4.17 22.28
N TYR A 427 -4.32 -5.05 23.29
CA TYR A 427 -4.26 -6.48 23.08
C TYR A 427 -5.68 -7.05 22.92
N ILE A 428 -5.78 -8.18 22.21
CA ILE A 428 -7.06 -8.89 22.05
C ILE A 428 -7.38 -9.80 23.24
N ARG A 429 -6.34 -10.19 23.96
CA ARG A 429 -6.44 -11.06 25.16
C ARG A 429 -5.48 -10.60 26.25
N HIS A 430 -5.75 -11.02 27.47
CA HIS A 430 -4.86 -10.75 28.59
C HIS A 430 -3.57 -11.59 28.50
N TYR A 431 -2.44 -10.95 28.68
CA TYR A 431 -1.13 -11.59 28.76
C TYR A 431 -0.56 -11.43 30.17
N SER A 432 0.16 -12.47 30.66
CA SER A 432 0.78 -12.44 31.99
C SER A 432 1.73 -11.26 32.13
N GLY A 433 1.61 -10.52 33.23
CA GLY A 433 2.43 -9.34 33.50
C GLY A 433 1.86 -8.02 32.97
N GLU A 434 0.72 -8.06 32.26
CA GLU A 434 0.04 -6.86 31.76
C GLU A 434 -1.20 -6.50 32.59
N SER A 435 -1.54 -5.23 32.62
CA SER A 435 -2.79 -4.75 33.25
C SER A 435 -4.00 -5.20 32.43
N GLU A 436 -5.12 -5.47 33.09
CA GLU A 436 -6.40 -5.73 32.41
C GLU A 436 -6.87 -4.56 31.53
N ASP A 437 -6.43 -3.35 31.80
CA ASP A 437 -6.76 -2.16 31.03
C ASP A 437 -6.11 -2.16 29.63
N THR A 438 -5.16 -3.05 29.37
CA THR A 438 -4.50 -3.20 28.05
C THR A 438 -5.33 -4.01 27.07
N VAL A 439 -6.35 -4.72 27.54
CA VAL A 439 -7.21 -5.57 26.72
C VAL A 439 -8.37 -4.75 26.13
N PHE A 440 -8.61 -4.91 24.84
CA PHE A 440 -9.76 -4.29 24.18
C PHE A 440 -11.08 -4.81 24.73
N ARG A 441 -11.93 -3.92 25.18
CA ARG A 441 -13.29 -4.23 25.67
C ARG A 441 -14.28 -3.19 25.16
N PHE A 442 -15.38 -3.65 24.58
CA PHE A 442 -16.42 -2.78 24.02
C PHE A 442 -17.09 -1.85 25.04
N ASP A 443 -17.12 -2.24 26.31
CA ASP A 443 -17.72 -1.47 27.41
C ASP A 443 -16.84 -0.33 27.91
N ARG A 444 -15.52 -0.32 27.62
CA ARG A 444 -14.57 0.66 28.17
C ARG A 444 -13.57 1.28 27.20
N PHE A 445 -13.42 0.77 25.96
CA PHE A 445 -12.40 1.27 25.02
C PHE A 445 -12.46 2.79 24.79
N TYR A 446 -13.66 3.36 24.79
CA TYR A 446 -13.87 4.80 24.56
C TYR A 446 -13.32 5.69 25.68
N LYS A 447 -13.14 5.14 26.90
CA LYS A 447 -12.51 5.84 28.05
C LYS A 447 -10.98 5.80 27.97
N GLN A 448 -10.45 4.93 27.12
CA GLN A 448 -9.03 4.69 26.97
C GLN A 448 -8.48 5.34 25.69
N LEU A 449 -9.30 6.10 24.95
CA LEU A 449 -8.85 6.78 23.75
C LEU A 449 -7.95 7.96 24.10
N GLY A 450 -6.77 8.02 23.48
CA GLY A 450 -5.95 9.22 23.47
C GLY A 450 -6.57 10.26 22.56
N PHE A 451 -6.45 11.53 22.91
CA PHE A 451 -6.94 12.64 22.11
C PHE A 451 -5.93 13.76 22.06
N ASN A 452 -5.62 14.23 20.85
CA ASN A 452 -4.75 15.38 20.64
C ASN A 452 -5.33 16.36 19.63
N THR A 453 -4.88 17.58 19.73
CA THR A 453 -5.09 18.65 18.75
C THR A 453 -3.75 19.22 18.31
N GLY A 454 -3.76 20.04 17.29
CA GLY A 454 -2.53 20.71 16.87
C GLY A 454 -2.70 21.65 15.71
N LEU A 455 -1.59 22.32 15.42
CA LEU A 455 -1.44 23.22 14.29
C LEU A 455 -0.37 22.67 13.35
N GLY A 456 -0.56 22.91 12.06
CA GLY A 456 0.39 22.45 11.05
C GLY A 456 0.63 23.49 9.98
N LEU A 457 1.86 23.52 9.49
CA LEU A 457 2.25 24.30 8.31
C LEU A 457 2.53 23.34 7.15
N ARG A 458 2.14 23.76 5.96
CA ARG A 458 2.31 23.02 4.71
C ARG A 458 2.98 23.95 3.70
N PHE A 459 4.10 23.54 3.16
CA PHE A 459 4.81 24.26 2.10
C PHE A 459 4.64 23.49 0.80
N ASP A 460 3.74 23.94 -0.06
CA ASP A 460 3.48 23.33 -1.37
C ASP A 460 4.45 23.88 -2.41
N ILE A 461 5.49 23.09 -2.70
CA ILE A 461 6.53 23.44 -3.68
C ILE A 461 6.27 22.84 -5.05
N LYS A 462 4.99 22.59 -5.41
CA LYS A 462 4.47 22.04 -6.66
C LYS A 462 4.76 20.55 -6.89
N PHE A 463 5.98 20.08 -6.64
CA PHE A 463 6.35 18.67 -6.77
C PHE A 463 6.31 17.90 -5.45
N ALA A 464 6.29 18.59 -4.32
CA ALA A 464 6.18 18.00 -2.99
C ALA A 464 5.50 18.98 -2.02
N VAL A 465 4.88 18.46 -0.98
CA VAL A 465 4.36 19.23 0.15
C VAL A 465 5.21 18.89 1.38
N LEU A 466 5.95 19.88 1.89
CA LEU A 466 6.65 19.75 3.15
C LEU A 466 5.71 20.11 4.29
N ARG A 467 5.72 19.33 5.33
CA ARG A 467 4.76 19.43 6.44
C ARG A 467 5.49 19.53 7.78
N LEU A 468 5.04 20.46 8.60
CA LEU A 468 5.44 20.59 9.98
C LEU A 468 4.19 20.60 10.86
N ASP A 469 4.01 19.61 11.71
CA ASP A 469 2.87 19.46 12.61
C ASP A 469 3.32 19.55 14.05
N TRP A 470 2.68 20.40 14.82
CA TRP A 470 2.84 20.51 16.26
C TRP A 470 1.58 19.97 16.95
N GLY A 471 1.69 18.80 17.54
CA GLY A 471 0.62 18.10 18.24
C GLY A 471 0.69 18.29 19.75
N ILE A 472 -0.44 18.51 20.38
CA ILE A 472 -0.60 18.74 21.82
C ILE A 472 -1.56 17.67 22.35
N GLN A 473 -1.12 16.88 23.34
CA GLN A 473 -1.97 15.89 24.00
C GLN A 473 -3.03 16.60 24.85
N LEU A 474 -4.31 16.33 24.59
CA LEU A 474 -5.43 16.84 25.38
C LEU A 474 -5.93 15.81 26.39
N HIS A 475 -6.00 14.54 25.99
CA HIS A 475 -6.35 13.43 26.87
C HIS A 475 -5.33 12.31 26.70
N ASN A 476 -4.63 12.00 27.76
CA ASN A 476 -3.68 10.89 27.81
C ASN A 476 -4.20 9.81 28.76
N PRO A 477 -4.68 8.67 28.25
CA PRO A 477 -5.22 7.58 29.06
C PRO A 477 -4.17 6.94 29.98
N ASN A 478 -2.88 7.14 29.70
CA ASN A 478 -1.77 6.60 30.47
C ASN A 478 -1.53 7.35 31.79
N ASN A 479 -2.14 8.53 31.96
CA ASN A 479 -2.02 9.27 33.17
C ASN A 479 -3.00 8.75 34.23
N PRO A 480 -2.76 8.97 35.55
CA PRO A 480 -3.70 8.70 36.60
C PRO A 480 -5.07 9.33 36.33
N SER A 481 -6.14 8.74 36.85
CA SER A 481 -7.51 9.11 36.51
C SER A 481 -7.85 10.61 36.70
N GLY A 482 -7.22 11.28 37.66
CA GLY A 482 -7.39 12.73 37.89
C GLY A 482 -6.57 13.63 36.97
N GLU A 483 -5.60 13.09 36.25
CA GLU A 483 -4.63 13.83 35.41
C GLU A 483 -4.70 13.48 33.94
N ARG A 484 -5.72 12.74 33.51
CA ARG A 484 -5.85 12.29 32.10
C ARG A 484 -6.12 13.43 31.14
N TRP A 485 -6.87 14.43 31.56
CA TRP A 485 -7.11 15.64 30.76
C TRP A 485 -6.03 16.68 31.03
N ILE A 486 -5.83 17.61 30.07
CA ILE A 486 -4.87 18.67 30.20
C ILE A 486 -5.23 19.59 31.36
N HIS A 487 -4.48 19.50 32.47
CA HIS A 487 -4.60 20.42 33.59
C HIS A 487 -3.46 21.44 33.61
N ASN A 488 -2.25 20.96 33.40
CA ASN A 488 -1.03 21.75 33.33
C ASN A 488 -0.33 21.49 31.99
N PHE A 489 -0.29 22.49 31.14
CA PHE A 489 0.47 22.42 29.90
C PHE A 489 1.95 22.19 30.22
N LYS A 490 2.52 21.14 29.69
CA LYS A 490 3.95 20.84 29.73
C LYS A 490 4.46 20.61 28.32
N TRP A 491 5.58 21.23 27.97
CA TRP A 491 6.20 21.03 26.65
C TRP A 491 6.50 19.57 26.34
N LYS A 492 6.79 18.75 27.34
CA LYS A 492 6.99 17.30 27.18
C LYS A 492 5.75 16.55 26.68
N ASN A 493 4.55 17.13 26.80
CA ASN A 493 3.28 16.58 26.34
C ASN A 493 2.94 17.09 24.92
N THR A 494 3.92 17.55 24.17
CA THR A 494 3.78 17.98 22.79
C THR A 494 4.72 17.20 21.90
N ALA A 495 4.37 17.05 20.64
CA ALA A 495 5.22 16.41 19.64
C ALA A 495 5.30 17.27 18.40
N LEU A 496 6.53 17.52 17.93
CA LEU A 496 6.78 18.19 16.66
C LEU A 496 7.10 17.11 15.61
N ASN A 497 6.28 17.05 14.56
CA ASN A 497 6.42 16.08 13.49
C ASN A 497 6.77 16.78 12.19
N PHE A 498 7.80 16.29 11.51
CA PHE A 498 8.13 16.66 10.14
C PHE A 498 7.66 15.56 9.20
N GLY A 499 7.14 15.93 8.03
CA GLY A 499 6.70 14.97 7.04
C GLY A 499 6.72 15.52 5.61
N VAL A 500 6.65 14.61 4.65
CA VAL A 500 6.50 14.92 3.23
C VAL A 500 5.17 14.35 2.74
N GLY A 501 4.39 15.17 2.02
CA GLY A 501 3.04 14.83 1.61
C GLY A 501 1.99 15.11 2.70
N TYR A 502 0.73 14.82 2.36
CA TYR A 502 -0.39 14.89 3.32
C TYR A 502 -0.46 13.61 4.15
N PRO A 503 -0.93 13.66 5.42
CA PRO A 503 -0.92 12.50 6.32
C PRO A 503 -1.88 11.39 5.90
N PHE A 504 -2.94 11.70 5.16
CA PHE A 504 -3.96 10.77 4.66
C PHE A 504 -4.79 11.36 3.51
#